data_92360b1d418c2cff44a6f80980f02c5a
#
_entry.id   92360b1d418c2cff44a6f80980f02c5a
#
_cell.length_a   1.000
_cell.length_b   1.000
_cell.length_c   1.000
_cell.angle_alpha   90.00
_cell.angle_beta   90.00
_cell.angle_gamma   90.00
#
_symmetry.space_group_name_H-M   'P 1'
#
loop_
_entity.id
_entity.type
_entity.pdbx_description
1 polymer ?
#
loop_
_entity_poly.entity_id
_entity_poly.type
_entity_poly.pdbx_seq_one_letter_code
_entity_poly.pdbx_strand_id
1 'polypeptide(L)'
;MDYQTYEPHTNLKSIISCYWTLEVPIHSEPQKQRIVPDGCIEMAFILGDDIKRYTSENNFILQPRAMVLGQIIEPFYIEPTGYVNTFAIRFYPYGFANFISGPINNLASTETPLNLLFDKETADGLQQKITNAENTIQRIEIIEKFLLDTFNNQKTIHKIVKSTVDTLLSTNGSVSINSILENNLSKRRQLERNFKKQIGVSPKQLGKVIRLQTALKLMLNQKSKNLTDVAYKSDYFDQAHFIKDFREFTGINPKEFLTDESLKLSTLFYK
;
A
#
# COMPACT_ATOMS: atom_id res chain seq x y z
N MET A 1 -12.78 -13.07 10.74
CA MET A 1 -11.85 -12.08 10.19
C MET A 1 -12.28 -10.72 10.69
N ASP A 2 -11.47 -10.07 11.52
CA ASP A 2 -11.71 -8.76 12.11
C ASP A 2 -10.67 -7.77 11.58
N TYR A 3 -11.13 -6.74 10.86
CA TYR A 3 -10.31 -5.68 10.29
C TYR A 3 -10.80 -4.34 10.82
N GLN A 4 -9.92 -3.60 11.48
CA GLN A 4 -10.25 -2.30 12.08
C GLN A 4 -9.25 -1.24 11.62
N THR A 5 -9.71 -0.01 11.51
CA THR A 5 -8.89 1.15 11.17
C THR A 5 -8.98 2.22 12.24
N TYR A 6 -7.87 2.96 12.43
CA TYR A 6 -7.74 4.00 13.44
C TYR A 6 -7.14 5.26 12.82
N GLU A 7 -7.63 6.42 13.24
CA GLU A 7 -7.16 7.72 12.76
C GLU A 7 -5.81 8.07 13.37
N PRO A 8 -4.88 8.67 12.59
CA PRO A 8 -3.61 9.15 13.11
C PRO A 8 -3.76 10.46 13.89
N HIS A 9 -2.80 10.72 14.80
CA HIS A 9 -2.67 12.00 15.48
C HIS A 9 -2.56 13.17 14.48
N THR A 10 -3.07 14.33 14.86
CA THR A 10 -3.19 15.52 13.98
C THR A 10 -1.87 15.87 13.28
N ASN A 11 -0.72 15.75 13.97
CA ASN A 11 0.60 16.07 13.41
C ASN A 11 1.06 15.08 12.33
N LEU A 12 0.47 13.88 12.26
CA LEU A 12 0.82 12.82 11.32
C LEU A 12 -0.23 12.64 10.21
N LYS A 13 -1.41 13.26 10.30
CA LYS A 13 -2.50 13.14 9.31
C LYS A 13 -2.12 13.52 7.89
N SER A 14 -1.08 14.34 7.70
CA SER A 14 -0.61 14.71 6.36
C SER A 14 0.24 13.65 5.67
N ILE A 15 0.71 12.64 6.41
CA ILE A 15 1.65 11.61 5.92
C ILE A 15 1.16 10.18 6.17
N ILE A 16 0.29 9.97 7.18
CA ILE A 16 -0.33 8.68 7.51
C ILE A 16 -1.81 8.74 7.12
N SER A 17 -2.27 7.72 6.39
CA SER A 17 -3.67 7.55 6.03
C SER A 17 -4.47 6.96 7.18
N CYS A 18 -3.98 5.86 7.76
CA CYS A 18 -4.58 5.21 8.93
C CYS A 18 -3.59 4.24 9.58
N TYR A 19 -3.90 3.82 10.82
CA TYR A 19 -3.43 2.55 11.36
C TYR A 19 -4.49 1.49 11.10
N TRP A 20 -4.08 0.23 10.98
CA TRP A 20 -5.03 -0.86 10.86
C TRP A 20 -4.57 -2.11 11.61
N THR A 21 -5.54 -2.90 12.02
CA THR A 21 -5.33 -4.24 12.57
C THR A 21 -6.11 -5.26 11.78
N LEU A 22 -5.57 -6.46 11.69
CA LEU A 22 -6.23 -7.60 11.10
C LEU A 22 -6.05 -8.82 12.00
N GLU A 23 -7.16 -9.43 12.40
CA GLU A 23 -7.18 -10.70 13.10
C GLU A 23 -7.96 -11.74 12.28
N VAL A 24 -7.34 -12.91 12.06
CA VAL A 24 -7.99 -14.05 11.42
C VAL A 24 -7.72 -15.28 12.27
N PRO A 25 -8.78 -15.95 12.78
CA PRO A 25 -8.63 -17.21 13.51
C PRO A 25 -7.95 -18.28 12.66
N ILE A 26 -7.35 -19.26 13.33
CA ILE A 26 -6.77 -20.44 12.67
C ILE A 26 -7.86 -21.15 11.88
N HIS A 27 -7.60 -21.36 10.61
CA HIS A 27 -8.42 -22.20 9.74
C HIS A 27 -7.77 -23.58 9.57
N SER A 28 -8.58 -24.62 9.40
CA SER A 28 -8.10 -25.99 9.19
C SER A 28 -7.26 -26.14 7.91
N GLU A 29 -7.52 -25.27 6.92
CA GLU A 29 -6.77 -25.23 5.65
C GLU A 29 -6.30 -23.79 5.41
N PRO A 30 -4.97 -23.51 5.48
CA PRO A 30 -4.40 -22.25 5.10
C PRO A 30 -4.71 -21.93 3.64
N GLN A 31 -5.23 -20.74 3.37
CA GLN A 31 -5.57 -20.33 2.01
C GLN A 31 -4.57 -19.28 1.53
N LYS A 32 -4.02 -19.49 0.33
CA LYS A 32 -3.24 -18.45 -0.35
C LYS A 32 -4.13 -17.24 -0.61
N GLN A 33 -3.65 -16.07 -0.22
CA GLN A 33 -4.31 -14.80 -0.46
C GLN A 33 -3.51 -13.98 -1.45
N ARG A 34 -4.18 -13.42 -2.44
CA ARG A 34 -3.56 -12.55 -3.45
C ARG A 34 -3.61 -11.11 -2.98
N ILE A 35 -2.45 -10.48 -2.93
CA ILE A 35 -2.28 -9.07 -2.63
C ILE A 35 -2.12 -8.31 -3.95
N VAL A 36 -2.90 -7.25 -4.10
CA VAL A 36 -2.88 -6.39 -5.29
C VAL A 36 -2.36 -4.99 -4.98
N PRO A 37 -1.79 -4.27 -5.95
CA PRO A 37 -1.30 -2.91 -5.76
C PRO A 37 -2.38 -1.98 -5.23
N ASP A 38 -2.08 -1.22 -4.18
CA ASP A 38 -3.00 -0.25 -3.57
C ASP A 38 -2.47 1.20 -3.58
N GLY A 39 -1.22 1.39 -4.01
CA GLY A 39 -0.60 2.71 -4.11
C GLY A 39 -0.08 3.27 -2.79
N CYS A 40 -0.03 2.46 -1.74
CA CYS A 40 0.47 2.83 -0.42
C CYS A 40 1.82 2.21 -0.10
N ILE A 41 2.49 2.75 0.91
CA ILE A 41 3.61 2.10 1.60
C ILE A 41 3.11 1.78 3.00
N GLU A 42 3.43 0.60 3.50
CA GLU A 42 3.01 0.18 4.83
C GLU A 42 4.21 -0.21 5.70
N MET A 43 4.15 0.14 6.97
CA MET A 43 5.01 -0.44 8.00
C MET A 43 4.16 -1.43 8.79
N ALA A 44 4.54 -2.70 8.79
CA ALA A 44 3.73 -3.77 9.35
C ALA A 44 4.48 -4.58 10.42
N PHE A 45 3.74 -5.03 11.42
CA PHE A 45 4.19 -5.87 12.51
C PHE A 45 3.31 -7.13 12.56
N ILE A 46 3.91 -8.31 12.36
CA ILE A 46 3.24 -9.59 12.48
C ILE A 46 3.31 -10.02 13.95
N LEU A 47 2.18 -10.02 14.62
CA LEU A 47 2.01 -10.35 16.04
C LEU A 47 1.54 -11.79 16.24
N GLY A 48 0.90 -12.37 15.23
CA GLY A 48 0.44 -13.77 15.18
C GLY A 48 1.50 -14.74 14.69
N ASP A 49 1.07 -15.78 13.99
CA ASP A 49 1.94 -16.77 13.37
C ASP A 49 2.63 -16.23 12.11
N ASP A 50 3.59 -16.98 11.59
CA ASP A 50 4.35 -16.57 10.42
C ASP A 50 3.48 -16.51 9.16
N ILE A 51 3.88 -15.65 8.22
CA ILE A 51 3.23 -15.52 6.93
C ILE A 51 4.25 -15.86 5.83
N LYS A 52 3.90 -16.81 4.98
CA LYS A 52 4.66 -17.14 3.77
C LYS A 52 4.39 -16.12 2.69
N ARG A 53 5.44 -15.64 2.04
CA ARG A 53 5.41 -14.81 0.84
C ARG A 53 5.90 -15.66 -0.34
N TYR A 54 5.03 -15.94 -1.30
CA TYR A 54 5.38 -16.74 -2.47
C TYR A 54 6.21 -15.93 -3.47
N THR A 55 7.38 -16.45 -3.82
CA THR A 55 8.29 -15.89 -4.83
C THR A 55 8.09 -16.56 -6.19
N SER A 56 7.51 -17.76 -6.19
CA SER A 56 7.04 -18.52 -7.34
C SER A 56 5.91 -19.45 -6.91
N GLU A 57 5.37 -20.25 -7.80
CA GLU A 57 4.26 -21.18 -7.51
C GLU A 57 4.51 -22.07 -6.27
N ASN A 58 5.74 -22.58 -6.12
CA ASN A 58 6.11 -23.54 -5.08
C ASN A 58 7.18 -23.03 -4.10
N ASN A 59 7.76 -21.85 -4.33
CA ASN A 59 8.79 -21.30 -3.47
C ASN A 59 8.25 -20.12 -2.68
N PHE A 60 8.59 -20.07 -1.41
CA PHE A 60 8.23 -18.98 -0.52
C PHE A 60 9.39 -18.59 0.40
N ILE A 61 9.30 -17.39 0.94
CA ILE A 61 10.08 -16.90 2.07
C ILE A 61 9.12 -16.54 3.19
N LEU A 62 9.59 -16.53 4.43
CA LEU A 62 8.81 -15.98 5.54
C LEU A 62 8.92 -14.46 5.52
N GLN A 63 7.79 -13.77 5.70
CA GLN A 63 7.79 -12.32 5.87
C GLN A 63 8.53 -11.93 7.15
N PRO A 64 9.32 -10.84 7.14
CA PRO A 64 9.89 -10.28 8.36
C PRO A 64 8.78 -9.89 9.35
N ARG A 65 8.99 -10.16 10.65
CA ARG A 65 7.99 -9.82 11.68
C ARG A 65 7.76 -8.33 11.87
N ALA A 66 8.74 -7.50 11.52
CA ALA A 66 8.64 -6.06 11.47
C ALA A 66 9.27 -5.57 10.17
N MET A 67 8.48 -4.97 9.30
CA MET A 67 8.89 -4.67 7.93
C MET A 67 8.24 -3.42 7.37
N VAL A 68 8.82 -2.92 6.28
CA VAL A 68 8.18 -1.96 5.39
C VAL A 68 7.88 -2.64 4.06
N LEU A 69 6.60 -2.63 3.69
CA LEU A 69 6.13 -3.00 2.34
C LEU A 69 6.22 -1.76 1.47
N GLY A 70 7.09 -1.78 0.48
CA GLY A 70 7.18 -0.73 -0.53
C GLY A 70 5.98 -0.75 -1.48
N GLN A 71 5.93 0.24 -2.40
CA GLN A 71 4.90 0.28 -3.43
C GLN A 71 4.82 -1.05 -4.18
N ILE A 72 3.68 -1.71 -4.08
CA ILE A 72 3.41 -2.95 -4.82
C ILE A 72 3.15 -2.59 -6.28
N ILE A 73 3.86 -3.22 -7.21
CA ILE A 73 3.74 -2.97 -8.65
C ILE A 73 3.14 -4.15 -9.42
N GLU A 74 3.18 -5.35 -8.83
CA GLU A 74 2.64 -6.59 -9.37
C GLU A 74 1.95 -7.38 -8.26
N PRO A 75 0.91 -8.15 -8.56
CA PRO A 75 0.24 -8.97 -7.55
C PRO A 75 1.16 -10.08 -7.04
N PHE A 76 0.98 -10.47 -5.79
CA PHE A 76 1.70 -11.57 -5.19
C PHE A 76 0.82 -12.38 -4.23
N TYR A 77 1.32 -13.53 -3.78
CA TYR A 77 0.58 -14.38 -2.86
C TYR A 77 1.25 -14.45 -1.51
N ILE A 78 0.42 -14.41 -0.47
CA ILE A 78 0.77 -14.74 0.90
C ILE A 78 -0.07 -15.91 1.41
N GLU A 79 0.44 -16.62 2.41
CA GLU A 79 -0.27 -17.70 3.08
C GLU A 79 0.10 -17.68 4.56
N PRO A 80 -0.85 -17.39 5.47
CA PRO A 80 -0.62 -17.52 6.89
C PRO A 80 -0.33 -18.98 7.27
N THR A 81 0.56 -19.20 8.24
CA THR A 81 0.84 -20.54 8.78
C THR A 81 -0.12 -20.94 9.90
N GLY A 82 -0.89 -19.99 10.44
CA GLY A 82 -1.83 -20.19 11.53
C GLY A 82 -2.64 -18.95 11.83
N TYR A 83 -2.66 -18.52 13.11
CA TYR A 83 -3.38 -17.33 13.56
C TYR A 83 -2.78 -16.04 13.00
N VAL A 84 -3.60 -15.25 12.33
CA VAL A 84 -3.19 -13.93 11.84
C VAL A 84 -3.51 -12.88 12.89
N ASN A 85 -2.50 -12.14 13.31
CA ASN A 85 -2.62 -10.90 14.05
C ASN A 85 -1.58 -9.93 13.50
N THR A 86 -2.03 -8.86 12.87
CA THR A 86 -1.16 -7.86 12.25
C THR A 86 -1.59 -6.47 12.69
N PHE A 87 -0.62 -5.65 13.05
CA PHE A 87 -0.75 -4.21 13.24
C PHE A 87 0.06 -3.50 12.18
N ALA A 88 -0.51 -2.50 11.51
CA ALA A 88 0.21 -1.77 10.47
C ALA A 88 -0.16 -0.30 10.38
N ILE A 89 0.77 0.45 9.80
CA ILE A 89 0.69 1.88 9.51
C ILE A 89 0.62 2.04 8.00
N ARG A 90 -0.45 2.61 7.49
CA ARG A 90 -0.62 2.94 6.06
C ARG A 90 -0.26 4.38 5.82
N PHE A 91 0.78 4.59 5.05
CA PHE A 91 1.23 5.92 4.66
C PHE A 91 0.57 6.37 3.36
N TYR A 92 0.33 7.68 3.22
CA TYR A 92 0.13 8.25 1.89
C TYR A 92 1.35 7.95 1.00
N PRO A 93 1.21 7.94 -0.34
CA PRO A 93 2.29 7.53 -1.26
C PRO A 93 3.64 8.19 -0.98
N TYR A 94 3.65 9.45 -0.51
CA TYR A 94 4.86 10.20 -0.15
C TYR A 94 5.20 10.16 1.36
N GLY A 95 4.34 9.57 2.19
CA GLY A 95 4.45 9.70 3.65
C GLY A 95 5.72 9.10 4.21
N PHE A 96 6.05 7.87 3.81
CA PHE A 96 7.20 7.14 4.35
C PHE A 96 8.56 7.74 3.96
N ALA A 97 8.66 8.45 2.86
CA ALA A 97 9.91 9.10 2.43
C ALA A 97 10.46 10.14 3.43
N ASN A 98 9.66 10.57 4.40
CA ASN A 98 10.09 11.48 5.44
C ASN A 98 10.94 10.82 6.54
N PHE A 99 10.99 9.50 6.60
CA PHE A 99 11.61 8.75 7.70
C PHE A 99 12.93 8.08 7.33
N ILE A 100 13.22 7.90 6.04
CA ILE A 100 14.45 7.25 5.59
C ILE A 100 15.32 8.15 4.71
N SER A 101 16.63 7.87 4.69
CA SER A 101 17.60 8.66 3.90
C SER A 101 17.75 8.17 2.46
N GLY A 102 17.37 6.93 2.19
CA GLY A 102 17.52 6.28 0.90
C GLY A 102 16.40 6.59 -0.10
N PRO A 103 16.58 6.23 -1.37
CA PRO A 103 15.54 6.35 -2.37
C PRO A 103 14.46 5.27 -2.17
N ILE A 104 13.20 5.67 -2.16
CA ILE A 104 12.04 4.81 -1.93
C ILE A 104 11.89 3.72 -3.01
N ASN A 105 12.36 3.95 -4.24
CA ASN A 105 12.27 2.94 -5.30
C ASN A 105 13.03 1.64 -5.01
N ASN A 106 13.96 1.64 -4.07
CA ASN A 106 14.65 0.42 -3.64
C ASN A 106 13.75 -0.49 -2.79
N LEU A 107 12.63 0.03 -2.30
CA LEU A 107 11.64 -0.71 -1.51
C LEU A 107 10.51 -1.27 -2.38
N ALA A 108 10.41 -0.88 -3.66
CA ALA A 108 9.28 -1.28 -4.51
C ALA A 108 9.18 -2.81 -4.64
N SER A 109 7.98 -3.34 -4.39
CA SER A 109 7.66 -4.78 -4.38
C SER A 109 8.51 -5.64 -3.43
N THR A 110 9.09 -5.01 -2.39
CA THR A 110 9.87 -5.72 -1.36
C THR A 110 9.25 -5.54 0.01
N GLU A 111 9.47 -6.55 0.86
CA GLU A 111 9.18 -6.55 2.29
C GLU A 111 10.53 -6.39 3.01
N THR A 112 10.88 -5.14 3.30
CA THR A 112 12.19 -4.80 3.85
C THR A 112 12.13 -4.82 5.38
N PRO A 113 12.95 -5.66 6.07
CA PRO A 113 13.03 -5.65 7.53
C PRO A 113 13.38 -4.27 8.07
N LEU A 114 12.78 -3.87 9.21
CA LEU A 114 13.01 -2.55 9.80
C LEU A 114 14.48 -2.28 10.15
N ASN A 115 15.22 -3.31 10.54
CA ASN A 115 16.65 -3.21 10.89
C ASN A 115 17.59 -2.98 9.70
N LEU A 116 17.06 -3.03 8.46
CA LEU A 116 17.78 -2.59 7.26
C LEU A 116 17.50 -1.11 6.90
N LEU A 117 16.51 -0.50 7.53
CA LEU A 117 16.08 0.88 7.26
C LEU A 117 16.43 1.83 8.42
N PHE A 118 16.43 1.31 9.63
CA PHE A 118 16.80 2.01 10.86
C PHE A 118 17.97 1.29 11.52
N ASP A 119 18.63 1.94 12.47
CA ASP A 119 19.65 1.23 13.25
C ASP A 119 19.04 0.03 13.99
N LYS A 120 19.85 -1.02 14.17
CA LYS A 120 19.36 -2.30 14.67
C LYS A 120 18.73 -2.21 16.05
N GLU A 121 19.33 -1.45 16.97
CA GLU A 121 18.85 -1.32 18.35
C GLU A 121 17.47 -0.62 18.36
N THR A 122 17.33 0.44 17.60
CA THR A 122 16.05 1.16 17.41
C THR A 122 14.99 0.26 16.80
N ALA A 123 15.30 -0.48 15.74
CA ALA A 123 14.35 -1.35 15.05
C ALA A 123 13.89 -2.52 15.94
N ASP A 124 14.84 -3.22 16.58
CA ASP A 124 14.56 -4.34 17.47
C ASP A 124 13.79 -3.87 18.72
N GLY A 125 14.16 -2.72 19.28
CA GLY A 125 13.46 -2.10 20.41
C GLY A 125 12.04 -1.68 20.07
N LEU A 126 11.80 -1.14 18.87
CA LEU A 126 10.45 -0.80 18.40
C LEU A 126 9.60 -2.06 18.22
N GLN A 127 10.13 -3.07 17.54
CA GLN A 127 9.44 -4.34 17.35
C GLN A 127 9.04 -4.95 18.70
N GLN A 128 9.95 -5.00 19.67
CA GLN A 128 9.68 -5.55 21.00
C GLN A 128 8.57 -4.77 21.73
N LYS A 129 8.61 -3.43 21.69
CA LYS A 129 7.58 -2.58 22.32
C LYS A 129 6.20 -2.81 21.68
N ILE A 130 6.11 -2.88 20.36
CA ILE A 130 4.85 -3.13 19.63
C ILE A 130 4.32 -4.54 19.94
N THR A 131 5.19 -5.55 19.97
CA THR A 131 4.79 -6.93 20.26
C THR A 131 4.27 -7.08 21.70
N ASN A 132 4.90 -6.41 22.66
CA ASN A 132 4.57 -6.50 24.09
C ASN A 132 3.45 -5.54 24.51
N ALA A 133 2.97 -4.67 23.62
CA ALA A 133 1.88 -3.74 23.93
C ALA A 133 0.57 -4.49 24.20
N GLU A 134 -0.14 -4.10 25.26
CA GLU A 134 -1.34 -4.77 25.73
C GLU A 134 -2.52 -4.68 24.76
N ASN A 135 -2.59 -3.58 24.00
CA ASN A 135 -3.70 -3.31 23.09
C ASN A 135 -3.27 -2.41 21.91
N THR A 136 -4.16 -2.22 20.95
CA THR A 136 -3.91 -1.43 19.75
C THR A 136 -3.66 0.05 20.04
N ILE A 137 -4.31 0.64 21.02
CA ILE A 137 -4.12 2.07 21.36
C ILE A 137 -2.67 2.28 21.86
N GLN A 138 -2.18 1.40 22.71
CA GLN A 138 -0.79 1.46 23.17
C GLN A 138 0.21 1.27 22.01
N ARG A 139 -0.09 0.39 21.03
CA ARG A 139 0.73 0.25 19.81
C ARG A 139 0.77 1.54 19.00
N ILE A 140 -0.39 2.21 18.87
CA ILE A 140 -0.49 3.49 18.18
C ILE A 140 0.36 4.56 18.90
N GLU A 141 0.28 4.68 20.21
CA GLU A 141 1.09 5.63 21.00
C GLU A 141 2.59 5.38 20.81
N ILE A 142 3.02 4.11 20.87
CA ILE A 142 4.42 3.72 20.68
C ILE A 142 4.92 4.13 19.27
N ILE A 143 4.14 3.80 18.23
CA ILE A 143 4.54 4.07 16.85
C ILE A 143 4.49 5.56 16.53
N GLU A 144 3.51 6.31 17.02
CA GLU A 144 3.43 7.76 16.84
C GLU A 144 4.61 8.47 17.48
N LYS A 145 4.99 8.06 18.69
CA LYS A 145 6.19 8.58 19.35
C LYS A 145 7.43 8.32 18.50
N PHE A 146 7.63 7.07 18.06
CA PHE A 146 8.76 6.70 17.21
C PHE A 146 8.80 7.53 15.92
N LEU A 147 7.66 7.68 15.24
CA LEU A 147 7.58 8.44 14.00
C LEU A 147 7.84 9.94 14.22
N LEU A 148 7.31 10.53 15.29
CA LEU A 148 7.56 11.94 15.64
C LEU A 148 9.02 12.18 16.01
N ASP A 149 9.65 11.27 16.76
CA ASP A 149 11.07 11.36 17.14
C ASP A 149 11.99 11.20 15.92
N THR A 150 11.58 10.37 14.94
CA THR A 150 12.35 10.09 13.72
C THR A 150 12.08 11.13 12.61
N PHE A 151 10.97 11.87 12.71
CA PHE A 151 10.54 12.81 11.68
C PHE A 151 11.58 13.90 11.44
N ASN A 152 12.22 13.85 10.28
CA ASN A 152 13.23 14.81 9.92
C ASN A 152 12.62 15.93 9.07
N ASN A 153 12.29 17.06 9.71
CA ASN A 153 11.72 18.25 9.04
C ASN A 153 12.56 18.79 7.87
N GLN A 154 13.82 18.37 7.73
CA GLN A 154 14.70 18.78 6.62
C GLN A 154 14.46 18.00 5.32
N LYS A 155 13.75 16.88 5.35
CA LYS A 155 13.44 16.06 4.17
C LYS A 155 12.05 16.36 3.62
N THR A 156 11.85 17.58 3.20
CA THR A 156 10.60 17.96 2.55
C THR A 156 10.45 17.25 1.21
N ILE A 157 9.31 16.61 1.02
CA ILE A 157 8.89 16.10 -0.29
C ILE A 157 8.90 17.27 -1.29
N HIS A 158 9.45 17.06 -2.47
CA HIS A 158 9.43 18.08 -3.51
C HIS A 158 8.00 18.53 -3.80
N LYS A 159 7.75 19.84 -3.80
CA LYS A 159 6.43 20.43 -4.05
C LYS A 159 5.72 19.81 -5.26
N ILE A 160 6.46 19.63 -6.37
CA ILE A 160 5.91 19.05 -7.60
C ILE A 160 5.50 17.58 -7.43
N VAL A 161 6.20 16.80 -6.60
CA VAL A 161 5.86 15.41 -6.31
C VAL A 161 4.58 15.37 -5.47
N LYS A 162 4.54 16.13 -4.38
CA LYS A 162 3.37 16.20 -3.50
C LYS A 162 2.13 16.66 -4.27
N SER A 163 2.20 17.79 -5.00
CA SER A 163 1.06 18.29 -5.77
C SER A 163 0.60 17.30 -6.84
N THR A 164 1.52 16.57 -7.48
CA THR A 164 1.16 15.52 -8.44
C THR A 164 0.41 14.36 -7.76
N VAL A 165 0.87 13.89 -6.60
CA VAL A 165 0.16 12.84 -5.85
C VAL A 165 -1.21 13.32 -5.41
N ASP A 166 -1.30 14.52 -4.82
CA ASP A 166 -2.57 15.10 -4.36
C ASP A 166 -3.57 15.25 -5.51
N THR A 167 -3.10 15.66 -6.70
CA THR A 167 -3.94 15.74 -7.90
C THR A 167 -4.39 14.36 -8.37
N LEU A 168 -3.48 13.37 -8.40
CA LEU A 168 -3.85 11.99 -8.78
C LEU A 168 -4.88 11.40 -7.81
N LEU A 169 -4.74 11.63 -6.51
CA LEU A 169 -5.69 11.16 -5.50
C LEU A 169 -7.06 11.86 -5.65
N SER A 170 -7.08 13.19 -5.78
CA SER A 170 -8.33 13.95 -5.91
C SER A 170 -9.09 13.71 -7.21
N THR A 171 -8.39 13.25 -8.25
CA THR A 171 -8.98 12.95 -9.58
C THR A 171 -9.12 11.45 -9.84
N ASN A 172 -9.00 10.59 -8.82
CA ASN A 172 -9.05 9.13 -8.96
C ASN A 172 -8.10 8.58 -10.05
N GLY A 173 -6.94 9.23 -10.25
CA GLY A 173 -5.95 8.82 -11.24
C GLY A 173 -6.32 9.15 -12.69
N SER A 174 -7.37 9.90 -12.96
CA SER A 174 -7.85 10.19 -14.32
C SER A 174 -7.04 11.23 -15.06
N VAL A 175 -6.50 12.21 -14.35
CA VAL A 175 -5.75 13.32 -14.94
C VAL A 175 -4.42 12.85 -15.56
N SER A 176 -4.13 13.33 -16.78
CA SER A 176 -2.86 13.02 -17.44
C SER A 176 -1.70 13.79 -16.82
N ILE A 177 -0.51 13.16 -16.77
CA ILE A 177 0.70 13.82 -16.27
C ILE A 177 1.06 15.08 -17.09
N ASN A 178 0.77 15.08 -18.39
CA ASN A 178 0.98 16.27 -19.24
C ASN A 178 0.08 17.43 -18.79
N SER A 179 -1.17 17.17 -18.46
CA SER A 179 -2.10 18.18 -17.94
C SER A 179 -1.65 18.73 -16.59
N ILE A 180 -1.18 17.87 -15.69
CA ILE A 180 -0.63 18.28 -14.38
C ILE A 180 0.58 19.22 -14.56
N LEU A 181 1.40 18.97 -15.57
CA LEU A 181 2.59 19.79 -15.88
C LEU A 181 2.29 20.98 -16.76
N GLU A 182 1.02 21.23 -17.12
CA GLU A 182 0.63 22.30 -18.06
C GLU A 182 1.43 22.24 -19.37
N ASN A 183 1.71 21.03 -19.85
CA ASN A 183 2.54 20.72 -21.02
C ASN A 183 4.02 21.20 -20.93
N ASN A 184 4.51 21.52 -19.73
CA ASN A 184 5.90 21.90 -19.52
C ASN A 184 6.83 20.68 -19.51
N LEU A 185 7.31 20.29 -20.69
CA LEU A 185 8.17 19.12 -20.88
C LEU A 185 9.51 19.20 -20.14
N SER A 186 10.02 20.41 -19.84
CA SER A 186 11.27 20.57 -19.09
C SER A 186 11.13 20.07 -17.66
N LYS A 187 9.96 20.20 -17.07
CA LYS A 187 9.64 19.70 -15.72
C LYS A 187 9.39 18.20 -15.67
N ARG A 188 9.07 17.56 -16.80
CA ARG A 188 8.68 16.14 -16.84
C ARG A 188 9.79 15.22 -16.36
N ARG A 189 11.00 15.35 -16.88
CA ARG A 189 12.15 14.53 -16.47
C ARG A 189 12.48 14.71 -14.98
N GLN A 190 12.40 15.94 -14.50
CA GLN A 190 12.60 16.25 -13.07
C GLN A 190 11.52 15.60 -12.21
N LEU A 191 10.24 15.71 -12.60
CA LEU A 191 9.14 15.07 -11.92
C LEU A 191 9.35 13.55 -11.87
N GLU A 192 9.55 12.89 -13.01
CA GLU A 192 9.71 11.43 -13.07
C GLU A 192 10.85 10.92 -12.19
N ARG A 193 12.00 11.60 -12.21
CA ARG A 193 13.15 11.25 -11.37
C ARG A 193 12.85 11.43 -9.88
N ASN A 194 12.31 12.58 -9.49
CA ASN A 194 12.02 12.87 -8.09
C ASN A 194 10.86 12.02 -7.57
N PHE A 195 9.85 11.79 -8.40
CA PHE A 195 8.71 10.95 -8.08
C PHE A 195 9.14 9.51 -7.80
N LYS A 196 9.94 8.92 -8.71
CA LYS A 196 10.47 7.56 -8.51
C LYS A 196 11.33 7.48 -7.24
N LYS A 197 12.15 8.51 -6.95
CA LYS A 197 12.98 8.56 -5.74
C LYS A 197 12.16 8.65 -4.45
N GLN A 198 11.05 9.40 -4.45
CA GLN A 198 10.28 9.72 -3.24
C GLN A 198 9.00 8.89 -3.06
N ILE A 199 8.47 8.31 -4.15
CA ILE A 199 7.25 7.49 -4.14
C ILE A 199 7.55 6.01 -4.39
N GLY A 200 8.61 5.70 -5.14
CA GLY A 200 9.00 4.34 -5.48
C GLY A 200 8.58 3.89 -6.89
N VAL A 201 7.56 4.50 -7.45
CA VAL A 201 7.01 4.21 -8.78
C VAL A 201 6.97 5.46 -9.66
N SER A 202 6.60 5.34 -10.94
CA SER A 202 6.38 6.52 -11.81
C SER A 202 5.03 7.19 -11.52
N PRO A 203 4.86 8.50 -11.85
CA PRO A 203 3.58 9.17 -11.72
C PRO A 203 2.46 8.47 -12.50
N LYS A 204 2.76 7.98 -13.70
CA LYS A 204 1.81 7.25 -14.55
C LYS A 204 1.38 5.93 -13.89
N GLN A 205 2.30 5.20 -13.30
CA GLN A 205 2.02 3.94 -12.64
C GLN A 205 1.15 4.14 -11.39
N LEU A 206 1.45 5.15 -10.55
CA LEU A 206 0.60 5.49 -9.40
C LEU A 206 -0.81 5.88 -9.86
N GLY A 207 -0.95 6.70 -10.91
CA GLY A 207 -2.25 7.07 -11.46
C GLY A 207 -3.07 5.86 -11.92
N LYS A 208 -2.42 4.86 -12.59
CA LYS A 208 -3.08 3.61 -12.95
C LYS A 208 -3.55 2.81 -11.74
N VAL A 209 -2.72 2.70 -10.69
CA VAL A 209 -3.08 1.99 -9.46
C VAL A 209 -4.26 2.68 -8.76
N ILE A 210 -4.24 4.01 -8.61
CA ILE A 210 -5.35 4.76 -8.00
C ILE A 210 -6.65 4.54 -8.78
N ARG A 211 -6.60 4.53 -10.11
CA ARG A 211 -7.76 4.28 -10.97
C ARG A 211 -8.29 2.86 -10.82
N LEU A 212 -7.38 1.87 -10.75
CA LEU A 212 -7.74 0.49 -10.42
C LEU A 212 -8.45 0.41 -9.07
N GLN A 213 -7.93 1.09 -8.04
CA GLN A 213 -8.53 1.11 -6.70
C GLN A 213 -9.96 1.66 -6.73
N THR A 214 -10.22 2.70 -7.53
CA THR A 214 -11.56 3.24 -7.74
C THR A 214 -12.48 2.19 -8.38
N ALA A 215 -11.99 1.46 -9.40
CA ALA A 215 -12.75 0.40 -10.05
C ALA A 215 -13.08 -0.76 -9.09
N LEU A 216 -12.11 -1.19 -8.27
CA LEU A 216 -12.30 -2.25 -7.27
C LEU A 216 -13.38 -1.86 -6.24
N LYS A 217 -13.33 -0.62 -5.73
CA LYS A 217 -14.37 -0.10 -4.82
C LYS A 217 -15.77 -0.10 -5.44
N LEU A 218 -15.87 0.29 -6.72
CA LEU A 218 -17.16 0.27 -7.43
C LEU A 218 -17.69 -1.15 -7.63
N MET A 219 -16.82 -2.10 -7.96
CA MET A 219 -17.20 -3.51 -8.16
C MET A 219 -17.64 -4.16 -6.84
N LEU A 220 -16.87 -4.02 -5.78
CA LEU A 220 -17.14 -4.66 -4.49
C LEU A 220 -18.35 -4.08 -3.76
N ASN A 221 -18.57 -2.78 -3.89
CA ASN A 221 -19.73 -2.11 -3.30
C ASN A 221 -21.01 -2.20 -4.18
N GLN A 222 -20.97 -2.98 -5.25
CA GLN A 222 -22.09 -3.16 -6.19
C GLN A 222 -22.69 -1.83 -6.72
N LYS A 223 -21.86 -0.78 -6.81
CA LYS A 223 -22.27 0.56 -7.26
C LYS A 223 -22.32 0.70 -8.78
N SER A 224 -22.12 -0.40 -9.49
CA SER A 224 -22.09 -0.43 -10.95
C SER A 224 -22.86 -1.62 -11.50
N LYS A 225 -23.60 -1.40 -12.61
CA LYS A 225 -24.50 -2.41 -13.21
C LYS A 225 -23.72 -3.46 -14.02
N ASN A 226 -22.59 -3.08 -14.61
CA ASN A 226 -21.77 -3.94 -15.46
C ASN A 226 -20.35 -3.38 -15.59
N LEU A 227 -19.44 -4.12 -16.21
CA LEU A 227 -18.03 -3.74 -16.38
C LEU A 227 -17.83 -2.48 -17.23
N THR A 228 -18.72 -2.19 -18.16
CA THR A 228 -18.69 -0.95 -18.94
C THR A 228 -18.96 0.25 -18.04
N ASP A 229 -19.95 0.16 -17.16
CA ASP A 229 -20.27 1.20 -16.17
C ASP A 229 -19.12 1.39 -15.17
N VAL A 230 -18.47 0.29 -14.71
CA VAL A 230 -17.26 0.37 -13.89
C VAL A 230 -16.15 1.14 -14.62
N ALA A 231 -15.87 0.79 -15.89
CA ALA A 231 -14.83 1.43 -16.67
C ALA A 231 -15.05 2.95 -16.77
N TYR A 232 -16.25 3.38 -17.15
CA TYR A 232 -16.57 4.81 -17.26
C TYR A 232 -16.53 5.55 -15.93
N LYS A 233 -17.10 4.98 -14.86
CA LYS A 233 -17.07 5.59 -13.52
C LYS A 233 -15.68 5.65 -12.90
N SER A 234 -14.73 4.84 -13.40
CA SER A 234 -13.33 4.83 -12.98
C SER A 234 -12.42 5.57 -13.96
N ASP A 235 -13.00 6.40 -14.86
CA ASP A 235 -12.27 7.22 -15.81
C ASP A 235 -11.35 6.44 -16.78
N TYR A 236 -11.74 5.21 -17.15
CA TYR A 236 -11.11 4.51 -18.26
C TYR A 236 -11.75 4.95 -19.59
N PHE A 237 -10.93 5.00 -20.62
CA PHE A 237 -11.39 5.38 -21.96
C PHE A 237 -12.47 4.44 -22.49
N ASP A 238 -12.26 3.13 -22.29
CA ASP A 238 -13.20 2.07 -22.66
C ASP A 238 -13.02 0.83 -21.76
N GLN A 239 -13.91 -0.15 -21.93
CA GLN A 239 -13.87 -1.41 -21.19
C GLN A 239 -12.61 -2.24 -21.50
N ALA A 240 -12.07 -2.18 -22.72
CA ALA A 240 -10.89 -2.94 -23.10
C ALA A 240 -9.64 -2.41 -22.39
N HIS A 241 -9.50 -1.10 -22.29
CA HIS A 241 -8.44 -0.44 -21.51
C HIS A 241 -8.56 -0.79 -20.01
N PHE A 242 -9.76 -0.77 -19.46
CA PHE A 242 -10.01 -1.22 -18.08
C PHE A 242 -9.59 -2.65 -17.85
N ILE A 243 -10.04 -3.60 -18.69
CA ILE A 243 -9.71 -5.02 -18.54
C ILE A 243 -8.19 -5.25 -18.64
N LYS A 244 -7.51 -4.53 -19.54
CA LYS A 244 -6.06 -4.63 -19.69
C LYS A 244 -5.32 -4.20 -18.42
N ASP A 245 -5.60 -2.99 -17.89
CA ASP A 245 -4.98 -2.49 -16.67
C ASP A 245 -5.36 -3.37 -15.47
N PHE A 246 -6.61 -3.83 -15.39
CA PHE A 246 -7.05 -4.72 -14.33
C PHE A 246 -6.23 -6.02 -14.29
N ARG A 247 -6.04 -6.67 -15.44
CA ARG A 247 -5.21 -7.89 -15.53
C ARG A 247 -3.75 -7.63 -15.20
N GLU A 248 -3.20 -6.49 -15.63
CA GLU A 248 -1.82 -6.10 -15.34
C GLU A 248 -1.55 -6.10 -13.82
N PHE A 249 -2.50 -5.57 -13.02
CA PHE A 249 -2.32 -5.36 -11.58
C PHE A 249 -2.93 -6.45 -10.69
N THR A 250 -3.88 -7.22 -11.20
CA THR A 250 -4.55 -8.27 -10.39
C THR A 250 -4.17 -9.69 -10.83
N GLY A 251 -3.64 -9.85 -12.05
CA GLY A 251 -3.32 -11.13 -12.64
C GLY A 251 -4.53 -11.93 -13.16
N ILE A 252 -5.76 -11.40 -13.02
CA ILE A 252 -7.01 -12.08 -13.42
C ILE A 252 -7.98 -11.12 -14.12
N ASN A 253 -9.07 -11.69 -14.67
CA ASN A 253 -10.13 -10.88 -15.27
C ASN A 253 -11.04 -10.24 -14.21
N PRO A 254 -11.65 -9.06 -14.48
CA PRO A 254 -12.61 -8.44 -13.58
C PRO A 254 -13.79 -9.33 -13.19
N LYS A 255 -14.24 -10.24 -14.07
CA LYS A 255 -15.32 -11.17 -13.76
C LYS A 255 -14.93 -12.25 -12.77
N GLU A 256 -13.71 -12.78 -12.92
CA GLU A 256 -13.13 -13.79 -12.03
C GLU A 256 -12.85 -13.20 -10.63
N PHE A 257 -12.47 -11.92 -10.57
CA PHE A 257 -12.15 -11.22 -9.33
C PHE A 257 -13.26 -11.30 -8.28
N LEU A 258 -14.54 -11.21 -8.70
CA LEU A 258 -15.68 -11.20 -7.77
C LEU A 258 -15.95 -12.58 -7.13
N THR A 259 -15.43 -13.64 -7.69
CA THR A 259 -15.61 -15.04 -7.24
C THR A 259 -14.34 -15.68 -6.73
N ASP A 260 -13.19 -14.99 -6.81
CA ASP A 260 -11.89 -15.53 -6.40
C ASP A 260 -11.72 -15.42 -4.89
N GLU A 261 -11.79 -16.56 -4.21
CA GLU A 261 -11.59 -16.68 -2.76
C GLU A 261 -10.20 -16.22 -2.29
N SER A 262 -9.19 -16.26 -3.17
CA SER A 262 -7.84 -15.78 -2.87
C SER A 262 -7.76 -14.25 -2.70
N LEU A 263 -8.81 -13.52 -3.01
CA LEU A 263 -8.88 -12.05 -2.92
C LEU A 263 -9.66 -11.56 -1.68
N LYS A 264 -10.11 -12.46 -0.82
CA LYS A 264 -10.87 -12.10 0.40
C LYS A 264 -10.13 -11.07 1.25
N LEU A 265 -8.82 -11.23 1.44
CA LEU A 265 -8.02 -10.31 2.22
C LEU A 265 -7.95 -8.93 1.53
N SER A 266 -7.64 -8.91 0.23
CA SER A 266 -7.59 -7.65 -0.52
C SER A 266 -8.93 -6.92 -0.53
N THR A 267 -10.06 -7.62 -0.50
CA THR A 267 -11.40 -6.98 -0.49
C THR A 267 -11.72 -6.24 0.81
N LEU A 268 -11.06 -6.58 1.93
CA LEU A 268 -11.26 -5.86 3.19
C LEU A 268 -10.79 -4.40 3.11
N PHE A 269 -9.72 -4.15 2.36
CA PHE A 269 -9.15 -2.81 2.22
C PHE A 269 -9.99 -1.87 1.33
N TYR A 270 -11.06 -2.37 0.71
CA TYR A 270 -11.90 -1.62 -0.25
C TYR A 270 -13.33 -1.38 0.23
N LYS A 271 -13.67 -1.85 1.40
CA LYS A 271 -14.99 -1.64 2.02
C LYS A 271 -15.16 -0.24 2.58
#